data_0ae7a560c91281edfc9e0770ee233e7d
#
_entry.id   0ae7a560c91281edfc9e0770ee233e7d
#
_cell.length_a   1.000
_cell.length_b   1.000
_cell.length_c   1.000
_cell.angle_alpha   90.00
_cell.angle_beta   90.00
_cell.angle_gamma   90.00
#
_symmetry.space_group_name_H-M   'P 1'
#
loop_
_entity.id
_entity.type
_entity.pdbx_description
1 polymer ?
#
loop_
_entity_poly.entity_id
_entity_poly.type
_entity_poly.pdbx_seq_one_letter_code
_entity_poly.pdbx_strand_id
1 'polypeptide(L)'
;MKYLLSSVVVVALLLGNAYAARAQTEITLLAPGPMGRETMDKLIAGFESKTGDKVKVTYGQGSRDTPPYGTRQLVARGQALDVSIIFAPYPPAVASGNVDPKTATTLARLVLGVSVRKGAPKPDISTPAAAKRTLLAAKSIVIVDPAQGTLGGEAMDALKKLGLAEQVKPKMKIVEGSQEAEAAVAKGEIELFLGPQVSDRLAAGVDLVGGLPRGVSTPVDAVGFVSTHAKDPKAAKALLQYLRSPEAEAAYKAARMEPAH
;
A
#
# COMPACT_ATOMS: atom_id res chain seq x y z
N MET A 1 43.07 -37.51 68.45
CA MET A 1 43.15 -36.95 67.07
C MET A 1 41.81 -37.07 66.43
N LYS A 2 41.00 -35.98 66.36
CA LYS A 2 39.68 -35.95 65.80
C LYS A 2 39.68 -34.93 64.66
N TYR A 3 39.49 -35.41 63.44
CA TYR A 3 39.31 -34.53 62.26
C TYR A 3 37.89 -34.11 62.12
N LEU A 4 37.65 -32.80 62.22
CA LEU A 4 36.40 -32.16 61.91
C LEU A 4 36.39 -31.83 60.38
N LEU A 5 35.50 -32.47 59.68
CA LEU A 5 35.19 -32.16 58.26
C LEU A 5 34.12 -31.06 58.25
N SER A 6 34.52 -29.87 57.82
CA SER A 6 33.57 -28.76 57.56
C SER A 6 32.96 -28.93 56.17
N SER A 7 31.69 -29.22 56.07
CA SER A 7 30.93 -29.24 54.83
C SER A 7 30.55 -27.81 54.45
N VAL A 8 31.12 -27.27 53.40
CA VAL A 8 30.71 -26.02 52.75
C VAL A 8 29.57 -26.34 51.80
N VAL A 9 28.39 -25.92 52.17
CA VAL A 9 27.21 -25.97 51.29
C VAL A 9 27.24 -24.73 50.39
N VAL A 10 27.59 -24.93 49.09
CA VAL A 10 27.47 -23.91 48.04
C VAL A 10 26.02 -23.89 47.57
N VAL A 11 25.27 -22.90 48.02
CA VAL A 11 23.93 -22.60 47.47
C VAL A 11 24.13 -21.81 46.20
N ALA A 12 24.07 -22.48 45.05
CA ALA A 12 24.00 -21.82 43.73
C ALA A 12 22.59 -21.20 43.56
N LEU A 13 22.52 -19.91 43.76
CA LEU A 13 21.35 -19.11 43.37
C LEU A 13 21.25 -19.08 41.83
N LEU A 14 20.46 -19.98 41.28
CA LEU A 14 19.96 -19.89 39.89
C LEU A 14 18.98 -18.73 39.80
N LEU A 15 19.48 -17.52 39.52
CA LEU A 15 18.68 -16.43 39.04
C LEU A 15 18.20 -16.78 37.62
N GLY A 16 17.13 -17.55 37.54
CA GLY A 16 16.41 -17.77 36.30
C GLY A 16 15.83 -16.44 35.83
N ASN A 17 16.44 -15.84 34.81
CA ASN A 17 15.79 -14.82 34.02
C ASN A 17 14.56 -15.45 33.36
N ALA A 18 13.43 -15.41 34.06
CA ALA A 18 12.13 -15.67 33.47
C ALA A 18 11.84 -14.49 32.52
N TYR A 19 12.40 -14.53 31.32
CA TYR A 19 11.77 -13.83 30.22
C TYR A 19 10.40 -14.47 30.08
N ALA A 20 9.39 -13.79 30.60
CA ALA A 20 8.02 -14.15 30.33
C ALA A 20 7.88 -14.16 28.80
N ALA A 21 7.87 -15.35 28.21
CA ALA A 21 7.64 -15.50 26.79
C ALA A 21 6.26 -14.87 26.53
N ARG A 22 6.25 -13.66 25.96
CA ARG A 22 5.02 -13.02 25.52
C ARG A 22 4.36 -13.98 24.55
N ALA A 23 3.11 -14.33 24.78
CA ALA A 23 2.36 -15.15 23.85
C ALA A 23 2.39 -14.49 22.48
N GLN A 24 2.77 -15.23 21.46
CA GLN A 24 2.76 -14.79 20.09
C GLN A 24 1.35 -14.35 19.69
N THR A 25 1.19 -13.13 19.22
CA THR A 25 -0.09 -12.59 18.76
C THR A 25 -0.20 -12.72 17.24
N GLU A 26 -1.35 -13.17 16.75
CA GLU A 26 -1.70 -13.08 15.32
C GLU A 26 -2.48 -11.81 15.08
N ILE A 27 -1.93 -10.91 14.24
CA ILE A 27 -2.53 -9.66 13.83
C ILE A 27 -3.05 -9.81 12.39
N THR A 28 -4.28 -9.42 12.15
CA THR A 28 -4.84 -9.40 10.79
C THR A 28 -4.71 -8.02 10.18
N LEU A 29 -4.17 -7.94 8.96
CA LEU A 29 -3.95 -6.70 8.20
C LEU A 29 -4.73 -6.73 6.89
N LEU A 30 -5.54 -5.71 6.65
CA LEU A 30 -6.12 -5.41 5.35
C LEU A 30 -5.28 -4.34 4.65
N ALA A 31 -4.68 -4.68 3.52
CA ALA A 31 -3.86 -3.76 2.73
C ALA A 31 -4.41 -3.59 1.30
N PRO A 32 -4.34 -2.38 0.71
CA PRO A 32 -4.72 -2.21 -0.69
C PRO A 32 -3.62 -2.77 -1.63
N GLY A 33 -4.03 -3.56 -2.62
CA GLY A 33 -3.12 -4.16 -3.61
C GLY A 33 -2.16 -3.15 -4.29
N PRO A 34 -2.60 -1.91 -4.61
CA PRO A 34 -1.72 -0.90 -5.20
C PRO A 34 -0.53 -0.43 -4.36
N MET A 35 -0.43 -0.79 -3.08
CA MET A 35 0.79 -0.50 -2.29
C MET A 35 2.00 -1.39 -2.60
N GLY A 36 1.83 -2.43 -3.45
CA GLY A 36 2.89 -3.37 -3.77
C GLY A 36 3.01 -4.50 -2.73
N ARG A 37 2.87 -5.74 -3.21
CA ARG A 37 2.93 -6.92 -2.32
C ARG A 37 4.33 -7.14 -1.78
N GLU A 38 5.34 -7.03 -2.64
CA GLU A 38 6.73 -7.28 -2.24
C GLU A 38 7.19 -6.33 -1.13
N THR A 39 6.86 -5.03 -1.25
CA THR A 39 7.14 -4.04 -0.21
C THR A 39 6.43 -4.38 1.09
N MET A 40 5.12 -4.70 1.02
CA MET A 40 4.36 -5.05 2.22
C MET A 40 4.87 -6.33 2.86
N ASP A 41 5.14 -7.38 2.09
CA ASP A 41 5.63 -8.66 2.60
C ASP A 41 7.00 -8.50 3.29
N LYS A 42 7.91 -7.68 2.73
CA LYS A 42 9.20 -7.35 3.38
C LYS A 42 9.01 -6.63 4.71
N LEU A 43 8.12 -5.64 4.76
CA LEU A 43 7.82 -4.91 5.99
C LEU A 43 7.19 -5.81 7.05
N ILE A 44 6.26 -6.68 6.65
CA ILE A 44 5.66 -7.65 7.55
C ILE A 44 6.71 -8.62 8.12
N ALA A 45 7.55 -9.19 7.27
CA ALA A 45 8.64 -10.08 7.72
C ALA A 45 9.59 -9.38 8.70
N GLY A 46 9.90 -8.10 8.46
CA GLY A 46 10.70 -7.27 9.38
C GLY A 46 10.02 -7.05 10.73
N PHE A 47 8.72 -6.76 10.75
CA PHE A 47 7.94 -6.63 11.96
C PHE A 47 7.90 -7.94 12.76
N GLU A 48 7.56 -9.05 12.09
CA GLU A 48 7.51 -10.38 12.70
C GLU A 48 8.84 -10.78 13.32
N SER A 49 9.95 -10.51 12.61
CA SER A 49 11.31 -10.79 13.12
C SER A 49 11.65 -10.01 14.39
N LYS A 50 11.17 -8.76 14.50
CA LYS A 50 11.46 -7.88 15.64
C LYS A 50 10.57 -8.14 16.85
N THR A 51 9.35 -8.58 16.64
CA THR A 51 8.34 -8.67 17.71
C THR A 51 8.03 -10.11 18.12
N GLY A 52 8.22 -11.06 17.21
CA GLY A 52 7.76 -12.44 17.34
C GLY A 52 6.27 -12.62 17.03
N ASP A 53 5.49 -11.53 16.87
CA ASP A 53 4.09 -11.58 16.47
C ASP A 53 3.96 -12.03 15.00
N LYS A 54 2.78 -12.53 14.61
CA LYS A 54 2.48 -12.93 13.24
C LYS A 54 1.47 -11.99 12.59
N VAL A 55 1.61 -11.74 11.30
CA VAL A 55 0.69 -10.87 10.55
C VAL A 55 0.11 -11.60 9.37
N LYS A 56 -1.22 -11.78 9.40
CA LYS A 56 -1.98 -12.36 8.28
C LYS A 56 -2.51 -11.23 7.40
N VAL A 57 -1.98 -11.11 6.19
CA VAL A 57 -2.37 -10.05 5.25
C VAL A 57 -3.49 -10.50 4.33
N THR A 58 -4.51 -9.66 4.19
CA THR A 58 -5.54 -9.74 3.15
C THR A 58 -5.39 -8.53 2.23
N TYR A 59 -5.29 -8.78 0.91
CA TYR A 59 -5.20 -7.70 -0.07
C TYR A 59 -6.56 -7.42 -0.69
N GLY A 60 -7.06 -6.21 -0.48
CA GLY A 60 -8.29 -5.71 -1.11
C GLY A 60 -8.05 -5.26 -2.55
N GLN A 61 -9.08 -5.41 -3.38
CA GLN A 61 -9.06 -5.08 -4.81
C GLN A 61 -9.49 -3.62 -5.05
N GLY A 62 -8.57 -2.68 -4.81
CA GLY A 62 -8.86 -1.24 -5.04
C GLY A 62 -9.98 -0.70 -4.14
N SER A 63 -10.94 0.01 -4.72
CA SER A 63 -12.09 0.59 -4.01
C SER A 63 -13.44 0.01 -4.48
N ARG A 64 -13.45 -1.18 -5.05
CA ARG A 64 -14.64 -1.80 -5.63
C ARG A 64 -15.79 -1.93 -4.65
N ASP A 65 -17.00 -1.54 -5.09
CA ASP A 65 -18.25 -1.67 -4.33
C ASP A 65 -18.91 -3.05 -4.52
N THR A 66 -18.42 -3.84 -5.49
CA THR A 66 -18.87 -5.21 -5.79
C THR A 66 -17.76 -6.22 -5.52
N PRO A 67 -18.07 -7.50 -5.30
CA PRO A 67 -17.06 -8.55 -5.12
C PRO A 67 -16.13 -8.69 -6.34
N PRO A 68 -14.83 -8.94 -6.13
CA PRO A 68 -14.15 -8.87 -4.84
C PRO A 68 -14.01 -7.42 -4.35
N TYR A 69 -14.46 -7.15 -3.12
CA TYR A 69 -14.53 -5.80 -2.57
C TYR A 69 -13.16 -5.15 -2.38
N GLY A 70 -13.12 -3.83 -2.55
CA GLY A 70 -11.98 -3.00 -2.17
C GLY A 70 -11.83 -2.83 -0.67
N THR A 71 -10.65 -2.36 -0.21
CA THR A 71 -10.34 -2.21 1.23
C THR A 71 -11.37 -1.36 1.97
N ARG A 72 -11.80 -0.25 1.37
CA ARG A 72 -12.81 0.64 1.96
C ARG A 72 -14.14 -0.06 2.18
N GLN A 73 -14.58 -0.87 1.22
CA GLN A 73 -15.84 -1.60 1.30
C GLN A 73 -15.78 -2.76 2.30
N LEU A 74 -14.64 -3.45 2.36
CA LEU A 74 -14.42 -4.50 3.35
C LEU A 74 -14.49 -3.92 4.76
N VAL A 75 -13.87 -2.77 5.01
CA VAL A 75 -13.98 -2.06 6.30
C VAL A 75 -15.41 -1.63 6.59
N ALA A 76 -16.09 -1.00 5.62
CA ALA A 76 -17.46 -0.54 5.80
C ALA A 76 -18.45 -1.68 6.09
N ARG A 77 -18.18 -2.89 5.61
CA ARG A 77 -18.97 -4.11 5.85
C ARG A 77 -18.61 -4.82 7.15
N GLY A 78 -17.72 -4.25 7.98
CA GLY A 78 -17.38 -4.83 9.28
C GLY A 78 -16.49 -6.07 9.18
N GLN A 79 -15.72 -6.23 8.09
CA GLN A 79 -14.72 -7.28 8.08
C GLN A 79 -13.71 -6.98 9.20
N ALA A 80 -13.81 -7.75 10.27
CA ALA A 80 -13.06 -7.55 11.51
C ALA A 80 -11.59 -7.92 11.28
N LEU A 81 -10.78 -6.94 10.87
CA LEU A 81 -9.33 -7.02 10.78
C LEU A 81 -8.74 -6.06 11.82
N ASP A 82 -7.61 -6.43 12.41
CA ASP A 82 -7.02 -5.63 13.49
C ASP A 82 -6.46 -4.30 12.99
N VAL A 83 -5.86 -4.30 11.78
CA VAL A 83 -5.33 -3.11 11.11
C VAL A 83 -5.87 -3.04 9.67
N SER A 84 -6.23 -1.85 9.23
CA SER A 84 -6.67 -1.60 7.85
C SER A 84 -5.93 -0.42 7.26
N ILE A 85 -5.43 -0.58 6.02
CA ILE A 85 -4.85 0.51 5.23
C ILE A 85 -5.84 0.87 4.12
N ILE A 86 -6.17 2.15 4.00
CA ILE A 86 -7.20 2.67 3.09
C ILE A 86 -6.62 3.85 2.34
N PHE A 87 -6.94 3.98 1.05
CA PHE A 87 -6.62 5.20 0.30
C PHE A 87 -7.61 6.32 0.63
N ALA A 88 -7.10 7.52 0.78
CA ALA A 88 -7.94 8.71 0.92
C ALA A 88 -8.75 8.96 -0.39
N PRO A 89 -9.97 9.51 -0.32
CA PRO A 89 -10.70 9.83 0.89
C PRO A 89 -11.31 8.59 1.57
N TYR A 90 -11.38 8.61 2.90
CA TYR A 90 -11.83 7.48 3.71
C TYR A 90 -13.08 7.72 4.60
N PRO A 91 -13.89 8.82 4.41
CA PRO A 91 -15.03 9.08 5.28
C PRO A 91 -16.00 7.90 5.44
N PRO A 92 -16.33 7.11 4.38
CA PRO A 92 -17.23 5.97 4.56
C PRO A 92 -16.70 4.89 5.51
N ALA A 93 -15.38 4.65 5.52
CA ALA A 93 -14.76 3.70 6.44
C ALA A 93 -14.83 4.20 7.89
N VAL A 94 -14.57 5.48 8.12
CA VAL A 94 -14.69 6.11 9.45
C VAL A 94 -16.17 6.13 9.89
N ALA A 95 -17.09 6.51 9.02
CA ALA A 95 -18.52 6.57 9.31
C ALA A 95 -19.11 5.18 9.64
N SER A 96 -18.50 4.09 9.20
CA SER A 96 -18.93 2.73 9.55
C SER A 96 -18.75 2.38 11.03
N GLY A 97 -17.88 3.12 11.77
CA GLY A 97 -17.54 2.82 13.15
C GLY A 97 -16.58 1.63 13.33
N ASN A 98 -16.13 0.99 12.25
CA ASN A 98 -15.28 -0.20 12.30
C ASN A 98 -13.77 0.10 12.46
N VAL A 99 -13.38 1.36 12.31
CA VAL A 99 -12.00 1.84 12.56
C VAL A 99 -12.00 2.98 13.57
N ASP A 100 -10.97 3.02 14.41
CA ASP A 100 -10.77 4.13 15.35
C ASP A 100 -10.10 5.32 14.62
N PRO A 101 -10.82 6.42 14.37
CA PRO A 101 -10.29 7.57 13.65
C PRO A 101 -9.11 8.26 14.36
N LYS A 102 -8.98 8.07 15.68
CA LYS A 102 -7.85 8.61 16.47
C LYS A 102 -6.53 7.91 16.16
N THR A 103 -6.59 6.75 15.52
CA THR A 103 -5.40 5.99 15.09
C THR A 103 -4.98 6.29 13.67
N ALA A 104 -5.70 7.14 12.94
CA ALA A 104 -5.39 7.51 11.56
C ALA A 104 -3.93 7.90 11.41
N THR A 105 -3.20 7.18 10.58
CA THR A 105 -1.75 7.36 10.38
C THR A 105 -1.45 7.27 8.89
N THR A 106 -0.99 8.37 8.29
CA THR A 106 -0.49 8.35 6.92
C THR A 106 0.82 7.57 6.89
N LEU A 107 0.89 6.55 6.05
CA LEU A 107 2.04 5.65 5.92
C LEU A 107 2.91 6.03 4.72
N ALA A 108 2.26 6.23 3.58
CA ALA A 108 2.91 6.59 2.31
C ALA A 108 1.91 7.31 1.41
N ARG A 109 2.42 7.89 0.33
CA ARG A 109 1.61 8.51 -0.73
C ARG A 109 1.89 7.85 -2.05
N LEU A 110 0.83 7.50 -2.77
CA LEU A 110 0.93 6.97 -4.12
C LEU A 110 0.83 8.12 -5.10
N VAL A 111 1.79 8.20 -6.01
CA VAL A 111 1.81 9.17 -7.12
C VAL A 111 1.30 8.46 -8.37
N LEU A 112 0.52 9.14 -9.18
CA LEU A 112 0.21 8.67 -10.52
C LEU A 112 1.41 8.79 -11.43
N GLY A 113 1.57 7.80 -12.29
CA GLY A 113 2.62 7.76 -13.29
C GLY A 113 2.12 7.16 -14.59
N VAL A 114 3.05 7.00 -15.52
CA VAL A 114 2.83 6.37 -16.79
C VAL A 114 3.65 5.10 -16.88
N SER A 115 3.02 4.03 -17.33
CA SER A 115 3.67 2.76 -17.62
C SER A 115 3.47 2.39 -19.10
N VAL A 116 4.46 1.70 -19.66
CA VAL A 116 4.49 1.22 -21.05
C VAL A 116 4.82 -0.27 -21.08
N ARG A 117 4.67 -0.91 -22.23
CA ARG A 117 5.13 -2.28 -22.41
C ARG A 117 6.65 -2.34 -22.20
N LYS A 118 7.12 -3.40 -21.57
CA LYS A 118 8.55 -3.64 -21.33
C LYS A 118 9.36 -3.52 -22.63
N GLY A 119 10.43 -2.73 -22.55
CA GLY A 119 11.32 -2.46 -23.68
C GLY A 119 10.78 -1.45 -24.69
N ALA A 120 9.56 -0.94 -24.53
CA ALA A 120 9.07 0.16 -25.37
C ALA A 120 9.81 1.48 -25.04
N PRO A 121 9.93 2.41 -26.00
CA PRO A 121 10.48 3.73 -25.72
C PRO A 121 9.71 4.41 -24.59
N LYS A 122 10.44 4.99 -23.64
CA LYS A 122 9.84 5.75 -22.53
C LYS A 122 9.61 7.19 -22.97
N PRO A 123 8.35 7.63 -23.09
CA PRO A 123 8.07 8.99 -23.52
C PRO A 123 8.41 10.00 -22.43
N ASP A 124 8.68 11.24 -22.84
CA ASP A 124 8.93 12.33 -21.89
C ASP A 124 7.63 12.79 -21.20
N ILE A 125 7.62 12.69 -19.89
CA ILE A 125 6.53 13.18 -19.01
C ILE A 125 7.07 14.08 -17.89
N SER A 126 8.29 14.60 -18.02
CA SER A 126 9.02 15.32 -16.96
C SER A 126 8.40 16.67 -16.60
N THR A 127 7.64 17.27 -17.51
CA THR A 127 6.93 18.54 -17.28
C THR A 127 5.46 18.42 -17.65
N PRO A 128 4.56 19.30 -17.13
CA PRO A 128 3.17 19.31 -17.53
C PRO A 128 2.96 19.39 -19.04
N ALA A 129 3.76 20.19 -19.74
CA ALA A 129 3.72 20.33 -21.20
C ALA A 129 4.17 19.04 -21.91
N ALA A 130 5.22 18.38 -21.40
CA ALA A 130 5.69 17.11 -21.93
C ALA A 130 4.66 16.00 -21.69
N ALA A 131 4.12 15.87 -20.48
CA ALA A 131 3.05 14.92 -20.17
C ALA A 131 1.83 15.13 -21.06
N LYS A 132 1.42 16.40 -21.28
CA LYS A 132 0.34 16.74 -22.19
C LYS A 132 0.60 16.25 -23.62
N ARG A 133 1.78 16.53 -24.18
CA ARG A 133 2.17 16.07 -25.52
C ARG A 133 2.15 14.55 -25.62
N THR A 134 2.74 13.86 -24.65
CA THR A 134 2.80 12.40 -24.58
C THR A 134 1.41 11.78 -24.57
N LEU A 135 0.52 12.25 -23.69
CA LEU A 135 -0.84 11.72 -23.59
C LEU A 135 -1.68 12.03 -24.85
N LEU A 136 -1.44 13.16 -25.51
CA LEU A 136 -2.08 13.47 -26.80
C LEU A 136 -1.56 12.59 -27.94
N ALA A 137 -0.27 12.32 -27.99
CA ALA A 137 0.37 11.54 -29.05
C ALA A 137 0.10 10.03 -28.93
N ALA A 138 -0.16 9.53 -27.70
CA ALA A 138 -0.44 8.11 -27.48
C ALA A 138 -1.61 7.62 -28.32
N LYS A 139 -1.49 6.41 -28.88
CA LYS A 139 -2.55 5.76 -29.67
C LYS A 139 -3.69 5.26 -28.80
N SER A 140 -3.37 4.81 -27.59
CA SER A 140 -4.34 4.32 -26.62
C SER A 140 -3.86 4.51 -25.19
N ILE A 141 -4.79 4.78 -24.27
CA ILE A 141 -4.53 4.99 -22.86
C ILE A 141 -5.49 4.12 -22.08
N VAL A 142 -5.03 3.45 -21.02
CA VAL A 142 -5.90 2.78 -20.07
C VAL A 142 -5.82 3.47 -18.72
N ILE A 143 -6.96 3.58 -18.04
CA ILE A 143 -7.09 4.00 -16.64
C ILE A 143 -7.96 3.00 -15.90
N VAL A 144 -7.84 2.96 -14.58
CA VAL A 144 -8.80 2.26 -13.71
C VAL A 144 -10.09 3.08 -13.66
N ASP A 145 -11.22 2.40 -13.50
CA ASP A 145 -12.54 3.05 -13.41
C ASP A 145 -12.57 4.12 -12.30
N PRO A 146 -12.80 5.39 -12.65
CA PRO A 146 -12.88 6.49 -11.68
C PRO A 146 -14.00 6.31 -10.65
N ALA A 147 -15.08 5.62 -11.01
CA ALA A 147 -16.19 5.36 -10.10
C ALA A 147 -15.82 4.31 -9.03
N GLN A 148 -14.84 3.46 -9.31
CA GLN A 148 -14.46 2.36 -8.44
C GLN A 148 -13.15 2.58 -7.67
N GLY A 149 -12.47 3.72 -7.84
CA GLY A 149 -11.20 3.89 -7.15
C GLY A 149 -10.64 5.29 -7.12
N THR A 150 -10.00 5.61 -6.00
CA THR A 150 -9.30 6.89 -5.81
C THR A 150 -8.27 7.15 -6.91
N LEU A 151 -7.50 6.12 -7.29
CA LEU A 151 -6.46 6.27 -8.32
C LEU A 151 -7.05 6.51 -9.73
N GLY A 152 -8.20 5.93 -10.04
CA GLY A 152 -8.92 6.23 -11.28
C GLY A 152 -9.49 7.66 -11.29
N GLY A 153 -10.03 8.11 -10.16
CA GLY A 153 -10.46 9.50 -9.97
C GLY A 153 -9.31 10.48 -10.17
N GLU A 154 -8.15 10.23 -9.55
CA GLU A 154 -6.95 11.06 -9.72
C GLU A 154 -6.44 11.08 -11.18
N ALA A 155 -6.53 9.94 -11.90
CA ALA A 155 -6.17 9.89 -13.32
C ALA A 155 -7.07 10.82 -14.16
N MET A 156 -8.38 10.78 -13.92
CA MET A 156 -9.32 11.69 -14.59
C MET A 156 -9.08 13.16 -14.21
N ASP A 157 -8.75 13.44 -12.95
CA ASP A 157 -8.47 14.82 -12.52
C ASP A 157 -7.14 15.33 -13.07
N ALA A 158 -6.13 14.49 -13.21
CA ALA A 158 -4.90 14.82 -13.91
C ALA A 158 -5.17 15.17 -15.40
N LEU A 159 -6.00 14.38 -16.09
CA LEU A 159 -6.41 14.65 -17.46
C LEU A 159 -7.19 15.97 -17.59
N LYS A 160 -8.10 16.27 -16.64
CA LYS A 160 -8.82 17.55 -16.59
C LYS A 160 -7.85 18.73 -16.38
N LYS A 161 -6.92 18.63 -15.41
CA LYS A 161 -5.90 19.67 -15.15
C LYS A 161 -5.03 19.98 -16.35
N LEU A 162 -4.73 18.95 -17.17
CA LEU A 162 -4.00 19.11 -18.44
C LEU A 162 -4.88 19.61 -19.59
N GLY A 163 -6.20 19.71 -19.39
CA GLY A 163 -7.18 20.05 -20.44
C GLY A 163 -7.31 18.96 -21.50
N LEU A 164 -7.17 17.68 -21.11
CA LEU A 164 -7.12 16.55 -22.02
C LEU A 164 -8.33 15.60 -21.93
N ALA A 165 -9.15 15.70 -20.91
CA ALA A 165 -10.18 14.71 -20.63
C ALA A 165 -11.05 14.35 -21.84
N GLU A 166 -11.55 15.33 -22.59
CA GLU A 166 -12.35 15.08 -23.78
C GLU A 166 -11.51 14.66 -25.00
N GLN A 167 -10.28 15.17 -25.11
CA GLN A 167 -9.41 14.89 -26.25
C GLN A 167 -8.88 13.44 -26.29
N VAL A 168 -8.64 12.85 -25.10
CA VAL A 168 -8.17 11.46 -25.00
C VAL A 168 -9.29 10.44 -24.87
N LYS A 169 -10.51 10.88 -24.60
CA LYS A 169 -11.69 10.02 -24.41
C LYS A 169 -11.90 8.99 -25.53
N PRO A 170 -11.76 9.33 -26.83
CA PRO A 170 -11.95 8.35 -27.92
C PRO A 170 -10.93 7.20 -27.94
N LYS A 171 -9.77 7.38 -27.29
CA LYS A 171 -8.68 6.41 -27.23
C LYS A 171 -8.41 5.89 -25.81
N MET A 172 -9.29 6.22 -24.88
CA MET A 172 -9.18 5.82 -23.48
C MET A 172 -10.00 4.57 -23.23
N LYS A 173 -9.36 3.54 -22.66
CA LYS A 173 -10.01 2.34 -22.12
C LYS A 173 -10.13 2.48 -20.62
N ILE A 174 -11.30 2.18 -20.09
CA ILE A 174 -11.56 2.12 -18.64
C ILE A 174 -11.67 0.65 -18.27
N VAL A 175 -10.95 0.23 -17.21
CA VAL A 175 -10.92 -1.14 -16.71
C VAL A 175 -11.17 -1.17 -15.20
N GLU A 176 -11.59 -2.30 -14.67
CA GLU A 176 -11.96 -2.42 -13.26
C GLU A 176 -10.77 -2.37 -12.29
N GLY A 177 -9.58 -2.76 -12.74
CA GLY A 177 -8.41 -2.83 -11.87
C GLY A 177 -7.08 -2.68 -12.59
N SER A 178 -6.07 -2.30 -11.81
CA SER A 178 -4.72 -2.07 -12.36
C SER A 178 -4.09 -3.33 -12.95
N GLN A 179 -4.42 -4.53 -12.46
CA GLN A 179 -3.93 -5.79 -13.04
C GLN A 179 -4.40 -5.98 -14.48
N GLU A 180 -5.67 -5.66 -14.76
CA GLU A 180 -6.23 -5.69 -16.12
C GLU A 180 -5.54 -4.66 -17.02
N ALA A 181 -5.35 -3.42 -16.50
CA ALA A 181 -4.63 -2.38 -17.21
C ALA A 181 -3.20 -2.80 -17.59
N GLU A 182 -2.46 -3.33 -16.65
CA GLU A 182 -1.09 -3.79 -16.84
C GLU A 182 -1.01 -4.98 -17.81
N ALA A 183 -1.95 -5.91 -17.71
CA ALA A 183 -2.02 -7.04 -18.64
C ALA A 183 -2.26 -6.58 -20.08
N ALA A 184 -3.13 -5.60 -20.31
CA ALA A 184 -3.38 -5.02 -21.63
C ALA A 184 -2.14 -4.32 -22.19
N VAL A 185 -1.39 -3.58 -21.34
CA VAL A 185 -0.14 -2.94 -21.73
C VAL A 185 0.95 -3.97 -22.02
N ALA A 186 1.11 -4.98 -21.17
CA ALA A 186 2.11 -6.04 -21.35
C ALA A 186 1.92 -6.80 -22.66
N LYS A 187 0.67 -7.04 -23.08
CA LYS A 187 0.33 -7.67 -24.36
C LYS A 187 0.49 -6.72 -25.55
N GLY A 188 0.64 -5.41 -25.31
CA GLY A 188 0.70 -4.40 -26.38
C GLY A 188 -0.66 -4.04 -26.98
N GLU A 189 -1.76 -4.43 -26.33
CA GLU A 189 -3.13 -4.04 -26.73
C GLU A 189 -3.37 -2.54 -26.46
N ILE A 190 -2.72 -2.01 -25.44
CA ILE A 190 -2.76 -0.59 -25.02
C ILE A 190 -1.33 -0.07 -24.93
N GLU A 191 -1.12 1.17 -25.38
CA GLU A 191 0.19 1.81 -25.39
C GLU A 191 0.61 2.31 -24.01
N LEU A 192 -0.28 3.05 -23.32
CA LEU A 192 0.03 3.68 -22.04
C LEU A 192 -0.97 3.26 -20.95
N PHE A 193 -0.46 2.99 -19.75
CA PHE A 193 -1.26 2.94 -18.54
C PHE A 193 -0.99 4.18 -17.71
N LEU A 194 -2.03 4.97 -17.45
CA LEU A 194 -2.03 6.08 -16.50
C LEU A 194 -2.54 5.55 -15.15
N GLY A 195 -1.62 5.20 -14.28
CA GLY A 195 -1.90 4.52 -13.01
C GLY A 195 -0.85 4.77 -11.93
N PRO A 196 -0.87 4.03 -10.83
CA PRO A 196 0.07 4.23 -9.72
C PRO A 196 1.51 3.93 -10.12
N GLN A 197 2.43 4.80 -9.70
CA GLN A 197 3.86 4.59 -9.90
C GLN A 197 4.46 3.75 -8.73
N VAL A 198 4.11 2.49 -8.65
CA VAL A 198 4.68 1.58 -7.65
C VAL A 198 5.44 0.48 -8.39
N SER A 199 6.77 0.43 -8.20
CA SER A 199 7.65 -0.38 -9.05
C SER A 199 7.54 -1.87 -8.82
N ASP A 200 7.31 -2.31 -7.60
CA ASP A 200 7.28 -3.73 -7.22
C ASP A 200 5.94 -4.42 -7.49
N ARG A 201 4.95 -3.67 -7.95
CA ARG A 201 3.65 -4.23 -8.32
C ARG A 201 3.45 -4.40 -9.83
N LEU A 202 4.36 -3.86 -10.63
CA LEU A 202 4.21 -3.93 -12.08
C LEU A 202 4.19 -5.38 -12.57
N ALA A 203 3.22 -5.70 -13.41
CA ALA A 203 3.16 -7.00 -14.05
C ALA A 203 4.42 -7.26 -14.89
N ALA A 204 4.81 -8.54 -14.98
CA ALA A 204 5.85 -8.94 -15.91
C ALA A 204 5.47 -8.47 -17.32
N GLY A 205 6.37 -7.74 -17.97
CA GLY A 205 6.09 -7.18 -19.31
C GLY A 205 5.68 -5.71 -19.32
N VAL A 206 5.71 -5.02 -18.18
CA VAL A 206 5.46 -3.59 -18.06
C VAL A 206 6.68 -2.87 -17.49
N ASP A 207 7.02 -1.72 -18.05
CA ASP A 207 8.04 -0.79 -17.55
C ASP A 207 7.40 0.52 -17.08
N LEU A 208 7.85 1.00 -15.93
CA LEU A 208 7.49 2.33 -15.45
C LEU A 208 8.30 3.39 -16.22
N VAL A 209 7.60 4.38 -16.76
CA VAL A 209 8.21 5.59 -17.35
C VAL A 209 8.61 6.54 -16.20
N GLY A 210 7.68 6.84 -15.32
CA GLY A 210 7.88 7.74 -14.19
C GLY A 210 6.56 8.26 -13.65
N GLY A 211 6.65 9.12 -12.62
CA GLY A 211 5.53 9.83 -12.06
C GLY A 211 5.12 11.04 -12.89
N LEU A 212 3.84 11.40 -12.83
CA LEU A 212 3.39 12.66 -13.39
C LEU A 212 4.02 13.85 -12.64
N PRO A 213 4.26 14.98 -13.31
CA PRO A 213 4.82 16.16 -12.69
C PRO A 213 3.96 16.69 -11.54
N ARG A 214 4.61 17.29 -10.55
CA ARG A 214 3.90 18.00 -9.48
C ARG A 214 2.95 19.06 -10.06
N GLY A 215 1.76 19.17 -9.46
CA GLY A 215 0.69 20.06 -9.95
C GLY A 215 -0.22 19.43 -11.02
N VAL A 216 0.20 18.36 -11.70
CA VAL A 216 -0.67 17.58 -12.60
C VAL A 216 -1.46 16.54 -11.81
N SER A 217 -0.80 15.79 -10.95
CA SER A 217 -1.42 14.80 -10.08
C SER A 217 -1.26 15.18 -8.61
N THR A 218 -2.26 14.85 -7.80
CA THR A 218 -2.20 14.95 -6.34
C THR A 218 -1.82 13.56 -5.80
N PRO A 219 -0.78 13.44 -4.95
CA PRO A 219 -0.47 12.18 -4.31
C PRO A 219 -1.63 11.68 -3.45
N VAL A 220 -1.90 10.39 -3.50
CA VAL A 220 -2.98 9.74 -2.75
C VAL A 220 -2.42 9.15 -1.46
N ASP A 221 -2.90 9.63 -0.32
CA ASP A 221 -2.50 9.12 0.99
C ASP A 221 -2.98 7.68 1.20
N ALA A 222 -2.07 6.81 1.62
CA ALA A 222 -2.37 5.52 2.20
C ALA A 222 -2.40 5.67 3.72
N VAL A 223 -3.58 5.56 4.32
CA VAL A 223 -3.81 5.80 5.74
C VAL A 223 -4.13 4.50 6.45
N GLY A 224 -3.36 4.19 7.47
CA GLY A 224 -3.57 3.05 8.34
C GLY A 224 -4.47 3.41 9.53
N PHE A 225 -5.30 2.47 9.94
CA PHE A 225 -6.20 2.55 11.09
C PHE A 225 -6.13 1.27 11.91
N VAL A 226 -6.30 1.39 13.21
CA VAL A 226 -6.62 0.25 14.08
C VAL A 226 -8.14 0.07 14.10
N SER A 227 -8.59 -1.19 14.02
CA SER A 227 -10.01 -1.52 14.11
C SER A 227 -10.55 -1.26 15.53
N THR A 228 -11.80 -0.84 15.61
CA THR A 228 -12.54 -0.79 16.89
C THR A 228 -12.79 -2.19 17.47
N HIS A 229 -12.61 -3.24 16.65
CA HIS A 229 -12.78 -4.66 17.01
C HIS A 229 -11.46 -5.42 17.04
N ALA A 230 -10.32 -4.73 17.11
CA ALA A 230 -9.00 -5.37 17.14
C ALA A 230 -8.89 -6.29 18.37
N LYS A 231 -8.46 -7.54 18.16
CA LYS A 231 -8.29 -8.55 19.21
C LYS A 231 -7.22 -8.14 20.23
N ASP A 232 -6.12 -7.59 19.74
CA ASP A 232 -5.07 -6.97 20.56
C ASP A 232 -4.77 -5.56 20.02
N PRO A 233 -5.45 -4.53 20.55
CA PRO A 233 -5.24 -3.14 20.11
C PRO A 233 -3.80 -2.64 20.33
N LYS A 234 -3.06 -3.23 21.27
CA LYS A 234 -1.66 -2.85 21.53
C LYS A 234 -0.75 -3.40 20.44
N ALA A 235 -0.92 -4.66 20.06
CA ALA A 235 -0.17 -5.27 18.96
C ALA A 235 -0.53 -4.61 17.61
N ALA A 236 -1.81 -4.32 17.36
CA ALA A 236 -2.26 -3.59 16.18
C ALA A 236 -1.63 -2.20 16.07
N LYS A 237 -1.56 -1.43 17.17
CA LYS A 237 -0.88 -0.13 17.21
C LYS A 237 0.62 -0.26 16.98
N ALA A 238 1.26 -1.31 17.51
CA ALA A 238 2.69 -1.56 17.30
C ALA A 238 2.99 -1.83 15.81
N LEU A 239 2.15 -2.63 15.13
CA LEU A 239 2.26 -2.83 13.68
C LEU A 239 2.11 -1.51 12.92
N LEU A 240 1.10 -0.70 13.26
CA LEU A 240 0.87 0.57 12.59
C LEU A 240 2.05 1.55 12.79
N GLN A 241 2.63 1.60 13.99
CA GLN A 241 3.84 2.38 14.26
C GLN A 241 5.04 1.88 13.47
N TYR A 242 5.22 0.56 13.37
CA TYR A 242 6.31 -0.02 12.57
C TYR A 242 6.17 0.32 11.08
N LEU A 243 4.95 0.27 10.54
CA LEU A 243 4.67 0.66 9.15
C LEU A 243 4.90 2.15 8.87
N ARG A 244 5.17 2.96 9.88
CA ARG A 244 5.59 4.38 9.81
C ARG A 244 7.06 4.59 10.21
N SER A 245 7.80 3.55 10.47
CA SER A 245 9.20 3.64 10.89
C SER A 245 10.10 4.13 9.74
N PRO A 246 11.32 4.64 10.04
CA PRO A 246 12.30 4.99 9.01
C PRO A 246 12.63 3.84 8.05
N GLU A 247 12.59 2.60 8.54
CA GLU A 247 12.76 1.39 7.73
C GLU A 247 11.61 1.22 6.73
N ALA A 248 10.36 1.45 7.18
CA ALA A 248 9.20 1.41 6.29
C ALA A 248 9.24 2.56 5.26
N GLU A 249 9.63 3.76 5.66
CA GLU A 249 9.81 4.88 4.74
C GLU A 249 10.87 4.57 3.65
N ALA A 250 11.98 3.95 4.03
CA ALA A 250 12.99 3.53 3.06
C ALA A 250 12.45 2.51 2.06
N ALA A 251 11.63 1.55 2.53
CA ALA A 251 10.97 0.57 1.67
C ALA A 251 9.96 1.22 0.72
N TYR A 252 9.14 2.16 1.21
CA TYR A 252 8.20 2.92 0.37
C TYR A 252 8.93 3.74 -0.70
N LYS A 253 10.02 4.43 -0.35
CA LYS A 253 10.86 5.16 -1.32
C LYS A 253 11.46 4.22 -2.38
N ALA A 254 11.96 3.06 -1.97
CA ALA A 254 12.48 2.06 -2.90
C ALA A 254 11.41 1.58 -3.89
N ALA A 255 10.17 1.44 -3.44
CA ALA A 255 9.01 1.12 -4.26
C ALA A 255 8.42 2.32 -5.02
N ARG A 256 9.07 3.48 -4.99
CA ARG A 256 8.67 4.74 -5.64
C ARG A 256 7.38 5.36 -5.11
N MET A 257 7.00 5.04 -3.89
CA MET A 257 6.02 5.80 -3.15
C MET A 257 6.69 7.00 -2.45
N GLU A 258 5.95 8.07 -2.24
CA GLU A 258 6.42 9.18 -1.40
C GLU A 258 6.15 8.81 0.07
N PRO A 259 7.11 9.00 0.99
CA PRO A 259 6.86 8.82 2.42
C PRO A 259 5.91 9.89 2.96
N ALA A 260 5.36 9.64 4.14
CA ALA A 260 4.40 10.56 4.78
C ALA A 260 5.04 11.86 5.28
N HIS A 261 6.35 11.86 5.45
CA HIS A 261 7.14 12.98 6.00
C HIS A 261 8.23 13.47 5.06
#